data_ef8dde65aeddd80dc30a59e66f6d630b
#
_entry.id   ef8dde65aeddd80dc30a59e66f6d630b
#
_cell.length_a   1.000
_cell.length_b   1.000
_cell.length_c   1.000
_cell.angle_alpha   90.00
_cell.angle_beta   90.00
_cell.angle_gamma   90.00
#
_symmetry.space_group_name_H-M   'P 1'
#
loop_
_entity.id
_entity.type
_entity.pdbx_description
1 polymer ?
#
loop_
_entity_poly.entity_id
_entity_poly.type
_entity_poly.pdbx_seq_one_letter_code
_entity_poly.pdbx_strand_id
1 'polypeptide(L)'
;DLHDRMKGAVIGRFAGCVLGIPVELYKMADMQALAMECNMQYPPVDYWTGTDQPEKIHYQVNKRTEYILENTNKVPVDDDITYTILNLLLLEKYGKGYTVDDAGKFWLDYLPYACTAESEALMQLRAGTKAECAADFNNYVEWIGAAIRADAFGYAEAGDPEAAAKLSYPDAYLTHRQNGIYGEMFCAAAVAAAFTAETPLDAVREGMKQIPKESELYKELEWAFSCEEKVTNYIRARQLLDEHFPRMHPVHTINNMCAIVFALMLGGKDYTKCIGNCVAIGLDNDCTGATVGSI
;
A
#
# COMPACT_ATOMS: atom_id res chain seq x y z
N ASP A 1 3.69 -6.57 -23.94
CA ASP A 1 2.32 -6.17 -24.22
C ASP A 1 1.72 -5.49 -22.98
N LEU A 2 1.08 -4.33 -23.17
CA LEU A 2 0.49 -3.53 -22.08
C LEU A 2 -0.55 -4.33 -21.29
N HIS A 3 -1.38 -5.10 -22.00
CA HIS A 3 -2.42 -5.92 -21.36
C HIS A 3 -1.82 -6.97 -20.39
N ASP A 4 -0.74 -7.59 -20.78
CA ASP A 4 -0.05 -8.58 -19.95
C ASP A 4 0.57 -7.93 -18.71
N ARG A 5 1.22 -6.78 -18.87
CA ARG A 5 1.76 -6.00 -17.75
C ARG A 5 0.64 -5.53 -16.80
N MET A 6 -0.46 -5.03 -17.33
CA MET A 6 -1.62 -4.63 -16.53
C MET A 6 -2.18 -5.80 -15.73
N LYS A 7 -2.34 -6.96 -16.36
CA LYS A 7 -2.78 -8.18 -15.70
C LYS A 7 -1.79 -8.60 -14.61
N GLY A 8 -0.47 -8.52 -14.89
CA GLY A 8 0.58 -8.79 -13.92
C GLY A 8 0.50 -7.87 -12.71
N ALA A 9 0.36 -6.57 -12.91
CA ALA A 9 0.24 -5.57 -11.85
C ALA A 9 -0.97 -5.82 -10.94
N VAL A 10 -2.16 -6.03 -11.52
CA VAL A 10 -3.39 -6.28 -10.73
C VAL A 10 -3.31 -7.59 -9.95
N ILE A 11 -2.85 -8.68 -10.58
CA ILE A 11 -2.68 -9.97 -9.89
C ILE A 11 -1.59 -9.86 -8.83
N GLY A 12 -0.50 -9.18 -9.14
CA GLY A 12 0.62 -8.96 -8.24
C GLY A 12 0.21 -8.18 -6.99
N ARG A 13 -0.60 -7.13 -7.16
CA ARG A 13 -1.18 -6.38 -6.05
C ARG A 13 -1.98 -7.29 -5.11
N PHE A 14 -2.91 -8.06 -5.67
CA PHE A 14 -3.76 -8.94 -4.87
C PHE A 14 -2.96 -10.04 -4.18
N ALA A 15 -1.98 -10.61 -4.86
CA ALA A 15 -1.12 -11.63 -4.27
C ALA A 15 -0.25 -11.09 -3.13
N GLY A 16 0.32 -9.88 -3.28
CA GLY A 16 1.09 -9.21 -2.23
C GLY A 16 0.25 -8.87 -1.00
N CYS A 17 -0.96 -8.34 -1.20
CA CYS A 17 -1.93 -8.06 -0.14
C CYS A 17 -2.28 -9.36 0.62
N VAL A 18 -2.74 -10.40 -0.07
CA VAL A 18 -3.16 -11.68 0.55
C VAL A 18 -2.01 -12.35 1.32
N LEU A 19 -0.77 -12.15 0.90
CA LEU A 19 0.38 -12.65 1.65
C LEU A 19 0.55 -11.93 2.99
N GLY A 20 0.27 -10.62 3.05
CA GLY A 20 0.42 -9.79 4.24
C GLY A 20 -0.72 -9.91 5.24
N ILE A 21 -1.98 -9.96 4.77
CA ILE A 21 -3.20 -9.93 5.61
C ILE A 21 -3.12 -10.85 6.85
N PRO A 22 -2.72 -12.14 6.78
CA PRO A 22 -2.71 -12.99 7.96
C PRO A 22 -1.77 -12.54 9.08
N VAL A 23 -0.81 -11.69 8.76
CA VAL A 23 0.26 -11.25 9.68
C VAL A 23 0.38 -9.73 9.76
N GLU A 24 -0.65 -9.02 9.33
CA GLU A 24 -0.71 -7.56 9.39
C GLU A 24 -0.40 -7.06 10.81
N LEU A 25 0.48 -6.06 10.90
CA LEU A 25 0.96 -5.46 12.16
C LEU A 25 1.63 -6.42 13.15
N TYR A 26 1.92 -7.65 12.75
CA TYR A 26 2.68 -8.57 13.60
C TYR A 26 4.11 -8.07 13.76
N LYS A 27 4.67 -8.33 14.94
CA LYS A 27 6.12 -8.17 15.13
C LYS A 27 6.87 -9.22 14.31
N MET A 28 8.03 -8.87 13.82
CA MET A 28 8.87 -9.78 13.03
C MET A 28 9.13 -11.12 13.76
N ALA A 29 9.34 -11.08 15.09
CA ALA A 29 9.54 -12.28 15.88
C ALA A 29 8.30 -13.19 15.92
N ASP A 30 7.11 -12.60 15.95
CA ASP A 30 5.84 -13.35 15.96
C ASP A 30 5.58 -13.98 14.58
N MET A 31 5.90 -13.26 13.49
CA MET A 31 5.84 -13.83 12.13
C MET A 31 6.82 -14.99 11.93
N GLN A 32 8.06 -14.85 12.44
CA GLN A 32 9.06 -15.92 12.40
C GLN A 32 8.59 -17.16 13.18
N ALA A 33 8.05 -16.96 14.39
CA ALA A 33 7.51 -18.04 15.21
C ALA A 33 6.35 -18.75 14.50
N LEU A 34 5.44 -17.97 13.88
CA LEU A 34 4.34 -18.52 13.11
C LEU A 34 4.80 -19.33 11.90
N ALA A 35 5.79 -18.82 11.15
CA ALA A 35 6.35 -19.56 10.01
C ALA A 35 6.97 -20.91 10.45
N MET A 36 7.65 -20.91 11.60
CA MET A 36 8.19 -22.16 12.21
C MET A 36 7.06 -23.12 12.60
N GLU A 37 6.00 -22.63 13.26
CA GLU A 37 4.83 -23.40 13.66
C GLU A 37 4.13 -24.03 12.46
N CYS A 38 3.97 -23.25 11.38
CA CYS A 38 3.37 -23.71 10.12
C CYS A 38 4.35 -24.50 9.22
N ASN A 39 5.58 -24.74 9.65
CA ASN A 39 6.64 -25.39 8.86
C ASN A 39 6.87 -24.71 7.49
N MET A 40 6.84 -23.39 7.49
CA MET A 40 7.02 -22.54 6.31
C MET A 40 8.43 -21.95 6.24
N GLN A 41 8.89 -21.67 5.02
CA GLN A 41 10.09 -20.85 4.81
C GLN A 41 9.82 -19.40 5.23
N TYR A 42 10.84 -18.71 5.77
CA TYR A 42 10.78 -17.30 6.12
C TYR A 42 12.06 -16.55 5.66
N PRO A 43 11.97 -15.40 4.96
CA PRO A 43 10.75 -14.74 4.47
C PRO A 43 9.82 -15.66 3.70
N PRO A 44 8.50 -15.41 3.72
CA PRO A 44 7.53 -16.28 3.06
C PRO A 44 7.75 -16.29 1.54
N VAL A 45 7.64 -17.45 0.93
CA VAL A 45 7.72 -17.67 -0.53
C VAL A 45 6.41 -18.19 -1.11
N ASP A 46 5.43 -18.43 -0.25
CA ASP A 46 4.08 -18.85 -0.56
C ASP A 46 3.14 -18.35 0.52
N TYR A 47 1.83 -18.40 0.29
CA TYR A 47 0.81 -18.01 1.25
C TYR A 47 0.89 -18.80 2.55
N TRP A 48 0.46 -18.17 3.64
CA TRP A 48 0.43 -18.79 4.96
C TRP A 48 -0.46 -20.03 4.96
N THR A 49 0.02 -21.10 5.54
CA THR A 49 -0.72 -22.36 5.71
C THR A 49 -1.40 -22.41 7.08
N GLY A 50 -2.27 -23.41 7.26
CA GLY A 50 -3.15 -23.57 8.40
C GLY A 50 -2.49 -23.44 9.76
N THR A 51 -3.05 -22.57 10.56
CA THR A 51 -2.77 -22.41 11.96
C THR A 51 -4.10 -22.53 12.70
N ASP A 52 -4.11 -23.25 13.78
CA ASP A 52 -5.29 -23.46 14.62
C ASP A 52 -5.66 -22.21 15.45
N GLN A 53 -4.88 -21.15 15.35
CA GLN A 53 -5.11 -19.94 16.15
C GLN A 53 -6.13 -19.02 15.47
N PRO A 54 -7.32 -18.80 16.10
CA PRO A 54 -8.36 -17.92 15.57
C PRO A 54 -8.03 -16.48 15.94
N GLU A 55 -7.03 -15.87 15.30
CA GLU A 55 -6.65 -14.52 15.63
C GLU A 55 -7.41 -13.45 14.86
N LYS A 56 -7.47 -12.29 15.48
CA LYS A 56 -8.11 -11.11 14.93
C LYS A 56 -7.30 -10.58 13.76
N ILE A 57 -7.95 -10.47 12.64
CA ILE A 57 -7.46 -9.69 11.50
C ILE A 57 -8.02 -8.29 11.56
N HIS A 58 -7.37 -7.41 10.86
CA HIS A 58 -7.55 -5.96 10.82
C HIS A 58 -9.02 -5.50 10.92
N TYR A 59 -9.87 -5.96 10.04
CA TYR A 59 -11.26 -5.52 10.01
C TYR A 59 -12.22 -6.32 10.91
N GLN A 60 -11.78 -7.37 11.56
CA GLN A 60 -12.63 -8.30 12.32
C GLN A 60 -13.86 -8.81 11.52
N VAL A 61 -13.84 -8.65 10.20
CA VAL A 61 -14.91 -9.04 9.28
C VAL A 61 -14.80 -10.51 8.94
N ASN A 62 -13.56 -10.98 8.76
CA ASN A 62 -13.24 -12.34 8.41
C ASN A 62 -12.29 -12.94 9.44
N LYS A 63 -12.22 -14.26 9.50
CA LYS A 63 -11.23 -14.96 10.30
C LYS A 63 -9.93 -15.07 9.51
N ARG A 64 -8.79 -15.05 10.20
CA ARG A 64 -7.48 -15.28 9.59
C ARG A 64 -7.44 -16.53 8.70
N THR A 65 -8.13 -17.58 9.10
CA THR A 65 -8.26 -18.82 8.34
C THR A 65 -8.90 -18.67 6.95
N GLU A 66 -9.52 -17.52 6.65
CA GLU A 66 -10.07 -17.24 5.32
C GLU A 66 -9.01 -16.74 4.33
N TYR A 67 -7.83 -16.35 4.84
CA TYR A 67 -6.72 -15.76 4.06
C TYR A 67 -5.50 -16.70 3.95
N ILE A 68 -5.62 -17.95 4.40
CA ILE A 68 -4.56 -18.97 4.31
C ILE A 68 -4.72 -19.81 3.03
N LEU A 69 -3.63 -20.44 2.60
CA LEU A 69 -3.52 -21.18 1.35
C LEU A 69 -4.67 -22.18 1.15
N GLU A 70 -5.03 -22.94 2.18
CA GLU A 70 -6.07 -23.98 2.12
C GLU A 70 -7.46 -23.43 1.81
N ASN A 71 -7.72 -22.17 2.13
CA ASN A 71 -9.02 -21.54 1.99
C ASN A 71 -9.03 -20.44 0.90
N THR A 72 -7.88 -20.09 0.36
CA THR A 72 -7.74 -19.05 -0.68
C THR A 72 -8.16 -19.63 -2.05
N ASN A 73 -9.45 -19.78 -2.26
CA ASN A 73 -10.04 -20.16 -3.56
C ASN A 73 -10.59 -18.94 -4.33
N LYS A 74 -10.46 -17.76 -3.76
CA LYS A 74 -10.86 -16.45 -4.30
C LYS A 74 -9.99 -15.38 -3.65
N VAL A 75 -9.95 -14.20 -4.22
CA VAL A 75 -9.37 -13.02 -3.58
C VAL A 75 -10.29 -12.61 -2.42
N PRO A 76 -9.82 -12.65 -1.16
CA PRO A 76 -10.64 -12.29 -0.02
C PRO A 76 -10.91 -10.77 0.03
N VAL A 77 -11.88 -10.37 0.85
CA VAL A 77 -12.21 -8.95 1.02
C VAL A 77 -11.15 -8.29 1.90
N ASP A 78 -10.62 -7.20 1.39
CA ASP A 78 -9.67 -6.33 2.07
C ASP A 78 -9.79 -4.90 1.54
N ASP A 79 -9.38 -3.89 2.29
CA ASP A 79 -9.47 -2.50 1.83
C ASP A 79 -8.46 -2.17 0.74
N ASP A 80 -7.25 -2.70 0.78
CA ASP A 80 -6.27 -2.58 -0.30
C ASP A 80 -6.83 -3.02 -1.65
N ILE A 81 -7.64 -4.08 -1.63
CA ILE A 81 -8.29 -4.63 -2.82
C ILE A 81 -9.53 -3.82 -3.17
N THR A 82 -10.35 -3.52 -2.16
CA THR A 82 -11.61 -2.79 -2.32
C THR A 82 -11.39 -1.39 -2.88
N TYR A 83 -10.42 -0.63 -2.35
CA TYR A 83 -10.13 0.72 -2.84
C TYR A 83 -9.57 0.74 -4.26
N THR A 84 -8.76 -0.24 -4.62
CA THR A 84 -8.28 -0.36 -6.01
C THR A 84 -9.46 -0.50 -6.98
N ILE A 85 -10.43 -1.36 -6.65
CA ILE A 85 -11.64 -1.55 -7.47
C ILE A 85 -12.53 -0.30 -7.43
N LEU A 86 -12.69 0.30 -6.25
CA LEU A 86 -13.50 1.49 -6.05
C LEU A 86 -13.01 2.65 -6.93
N ASN A 87 -11.70 2.88 -6.97
CA ASN A 87 -11.10 3.96 -7.75
C ASN A 87 -11.12 3.70 -9.26
N LEU A 88 -11.04 2.43 -9.70
CA LEU A 88 -11.32 2.09 -11.10
C LEU A 88 -12.76 2.45 -11.49
N LEU A 89 -13.74 2.12 -10.64
CA LEU A 89 -15.14 2.47 -10.86
C LEU A 89 -15.38 3.99 -10.78
N LEU A 90 -14.66 4.71 -9.92
CA LEU A 90 -14.68 6.18 -9.88
C LEU A 90 -14.23 6.77 -11.22
N LEU A 91 -13.12 6.29 -11.75
CA LEU A 91 -12.61 6.73 -13.05
C LEU A 91 -13.53 6.34 -14.21
N GLU A 92 -14.15 5.18 -14.15
CA GLU A 92 -15.14 4.75 -15.14
C GLU A 92 -16.37 5.68 -15.14
N LYS A 93 -16.84 6.10 -13.95
CA LYS A 93 -18.03 6.93 -13.79
C LYS A 93 -17.79 8.40 -14.15
N TYR A 94 -16.67 8.98 -13.69
CA TYR A 94 -16.43 10.42 -13.78
C TYR A 94 -15.30 10.80 -14.75
N GLY A 95 -14.51 9.83 -15.22
CA GLY A 95 -13.35 10.07 -16.06
C GLY A 95 -12.17 10.67 -15.30
N LYS A 96 -11.09 10.99 -16.01
CA LYS A 96 -9.85 11.55 -15.44
C LYS A 96 -9.98 13.00 -14.92
N GLY A 97 -11.09 13.65 -15.15
CA GLY A 97 -11.37 15.01 -14.68
C GLY A 97 -12.19 15.04 -13.39
N TYR A 98 -12.33 13.93 -12.66
CA TYR A 98 -13.08 13.89 -11.42
C TYR A 98 -12.50 14.86 -10.37
N THR A 99 -13.37 15.31 -9.48
CA THR A 99 -13.03 16.26 -8.42
C THR A 99 -13.10 15.59 -7.04
N VAL A 100 -12.62 16.28 -6.01
CA VAL A 100 -12.78 15.84 -4.60
C VAL A 100 -14.26 15.66 -4.26
N ASP A 101 -15.15 16.53 -4.77
CA ASP A 101 -16.60 16.42 -4.58
C ASP A 101 -17.18 15.17 -5.26
N ASP A 102 -16.68 14.80 -6.44
CA ASP A 102 -17.09 13.58 -7.13
C ASP A 102 -16.65 12.33 -6.36
N ALA A 103 -15.42 12.32 -5.85
CA ALA A 103 -14.92 11.25 -4.98
C ALA A 103 -15.75 11.13 -3.69
N GLY A 104 -16.05 12.26 -3.03
CA GLY A 104 -16.89 12.27 -1.82
C GLY A 104 -18.31 11.74 -2.07
N LYS A 105 -18.95 12.14 -3.16
CA LYS A 105 -20.26 11.59 -3.56
C LYS A 105 -20.20 10.11 -3.86
N PHE A 106 -19.14 9.69 -4.58
CA PHE A 106 -18.93 8.30 -4.94
C PHE A 106 -18.78 7.42 -3.69
N TRP A 107 -18.01 7.88 -2.70
CA TRP A 107 -17.86 7.19 -1.43
C TRP A 107 -19.18 7.07 -0.66
N LEU A 108 -19.99 8.12 -0.62
CA LEU A 108 -21.32 8.06 0.02
C LEU A 108 -22.25 7.03 -0.65
N ASP A 109 -22.13 6.84 -1.96
CA ASP A 109 -22.95 5.90 -2.73
C ASP A 109 -22.47 4.45 -2.58
N TYR A 110 -21.15 4.22 -2.50
CA TYR A 110 -20.57 2.88 -2.70
C TYR A 110 -19.71 2.36 -1.56
N LEU A 111 -19.24 3.20 -0.62
CA LEU A 111 -18.38 2.78 0.48
C LEU A 111 -19.19 2.65 1.78
N PRO A 112 -19.56 1.43 2.19
CA PRO A 112 -20.40 1.26 3.39
C PRO A 112 -19.60 1.41 4.69
N TYR A 113 -18.30 1.08 4.66
CA TYR A 113 -17.41 1.00 5.82
C TYR A 113 -16.01 1.41 5.44
N ALA A 114 -15.28 2.00 6.36
CA ALA A 114 -13.89 2.38 6.22
C ALA A 114 -13.20 2.37 7.59
N CYS A 115 -11.87 2.40 7.62
CA CYS A 115 -11.06 2.50 8.83
C CYS A 115 -10.32 3.84 8.90
N THR A 116 -9.79 4.16 10.05
CA THR A 116 -8.82 5.25 10.30
C THR A 116 -9.17 6.57 9.57
N ALA A 117 -8.31 7.09 8.74
CA ALA A 117 -8.51 8.37 8.03
C ALA A 117 -9.76 8.35 7.14
N GLU A 118 -10.00 7.24 6.47
CA GLU A 118 -11.15 7.01 5.60
C GLU A 118 -12.46 7.02 6.38
N SER A 119 -12.47 6.40 7.57
CA SER A 119 -13.64 6.39 8.45
C SER A 119 -13.99 7.79 8.94
N GLU A 120 -13.00 8.56 9.36
CA GLU A 120 -13.20 9.95 9.80
C GLU A 120 -13.77 10.80 8.66
N ALA A 121 -13.19 10.73 7.46
CA ALA A 121 -13.68 11.47 6.31
C ALA A 121 -15.10 11.03 5.90
N LEU A 122 -15.38 9.72 5.90
CA LEU A 122 -16.70 9.17 5.56
C LEU A 122 -17.77 9.63 6.57
N MET A 123 -17.44 9.69 7.87
CA MET A 123 -18.33 10.25 8.89
C MET A 123 -18.62 11.72 8.64
N GLN A 124 -17.61 12.53 8.30
CA GLN A 124 -17.77 13.94 7.97
C GLN A 124 -18.66 14.13 6.73
N LEU A 125 -18.44 13.36 5.68
CA LEU A 125 -19.28 13.38 4.47
C LEU A 125 -20.75 13.04 4.81
N ARG A 126 -20.99 12.00 5.60
CA ARG A 126 -22.33 11.61 6.05
C ARG A 126 -23.00 12.67 6.93
N ALA A 127 -22.22 13.45 7.66
CA ALA A 127 -22.70 14.60 8.42
C ALA A 127 -22.99 15.85 7.55
N GLY A 128 -22.71 15.79 6.24
CA GLY A 128 -22.93 16.89 5.30
C GLY A 128 -21.76 17.87 5.20
N THR A 129 -20.59 17.53 5.73
CA THR A 129 -19.35 18.31 5.52
C THR A 129 -18.97 18.26 4.05
N LYS A 130 -18.51 19.41 3.51
CA LYS A 130 -17.99 19.45 2.13
C LYS A 130 -16.80 18.51 1.98
N ALA A 131 -16.66 17.85 0.82
CA ALA A 131 -15.60 16.89 0.57
C ALA A 131 -14.19 17.48 0.77
N GLU A 132 -13.97 18.71 0.33
CA GLU A 132 -12.70 19.43 0.53
C GLU A 132 -12.29 19.64 1.99
N CYS A 133 -13.25 19.60 2.93
CA CYS A 133 -13.05 19.78 4.36
C CYS A 133 -13.17 18.46 5.16
N ALA A 134 -13.42 17.34 4.51
CA ALA A 134 -13.68 16.07 5.19
C ALA A 134 -12.49 15.56 6.04
N ALA A 135 -11.28 16.00 5.72
CA ALA A 135 -10.07 15.65 6.45
C ALA A 135 -9.56 16.71 7.45
N ASP A 136 -10.26 17.84 7.64
CA ASP A 136 -9.70 18.98 8.39
C ASP A 136 -9.45 18.69 9.89
N PHE A 137 -10.18 17.76 10.49
CA PHE A 137 -10.04 17.36 11.91
C PHE A 137 -9.67 15.87 12.05
N ASN A 138 -9.12 15.29 11.00
CA ASN A 138 -8.77 13.89 10.94
C ASN A 138 -7.38 13.65 11.54
N ASN A 139 -7.29 12.80 12.58
CA ASN A 139 -6.04 12.51 13.27
C ASN A 139 -5.10 11.57 12.51
N TYR A 140 -5.56 10.97 11.42
CA TYR A 140 -4.87 9.94 10.66
C TYR A 140 -4.41 10.41 9.27
N VAL A 141 -4.36 11.73 9.05
CA VAL A 141 -4.12 12.35 7.72
C VAL A 141 -2.78 12.00 7.08
N GLU A 142 -1.84 11.41 7.82
CA GLU A 142 -0.55 10.96 7.30
C GLU A 142 -0.35 9.44 7.44
N TRP A 143 -1.43 8.70 7.73
CA TRP A 143 -1.40 7.25 7.69
C TRP A 143 -1.48 6.73 6.25
N ILE A 144 -1.19 5.43 6.05
CA ILE A 144 -0.97 4.83 4.74
C ILE A 144 -2.24 4.74 3.86
N GLY A 145 -3.42 4.97 4.42
CA GLY A 145 -4.70 4.70 3.76
C GLY A 145 -4.90 5.39 2.40
N ALA A 146 -4.26 6.53 2.13
CA ALA A 146 -4.26 7.10 0.78
C ALA A 146 -3.36 6.30 -0.17
N ALA A 147 -2.17 5.90 0.26
CA ALA A 147 -1.22 5.19 -0.58
C ALA A 147 -1.76 3.84 -1.09
N ILE A 148 -2.60 3.14 -0.31
CA ILE A 148 -3.21 1.87 -0.71
C ILE A 148 -4.25 2.00 -1.82
N ARG A 149 -4.73 3.21 -2.11
CA ARG A 149 -5.74 3.51 -3.15
C ARG A 149 -5.14 3.93 -4.49
N ALA A 150 -3.83 4.11 -4.53
CA ALA A 150 -3.09 4.75 -5.62
C ALA A 150 -3.11 3.99 -6.96
N ASP A 151 -3.19 2.68 -6.91
CA ASP A 151 -2.86 1.80 -8.04
C ASP A 151 -3.77 2.00 -9.25
N ALA A 152 -5.07 2.22 -9.03
CA ALA A 152 -6.02 2.47 -10.11
C ALA A 152 -5.61 3.69 -10.96
N PHE A 153 -5.04 4.71 -10.34
CA PHE A 153 -4.55 5.91 -11.02
C PHE A 153 -3.25 5.62 -11.79
N GLY A 154 -2.36 4.83 -11.21
CA GLY A 154 -1.17 4.33 -11.89
C GLY A 154 -1.49 3.48 -13.11
N TYR A 155 -2.50 2.62 -13.01
CA TYR A 155 -2.99 1.81 -14.14
C TYR A 155 -3.61 2.65 -15.25
N ALA A 156 -4.39 3.66 -14.88
CA ALA A 156 -5.05 4.56 -15.85
C ALA A 156 -4.06 5.44 -16.63
N GLU A 157 -2.89 5.69 -16.05
CA GLU A 157 -1.82 6.52 -16.63
C GLU A 157 -0.52 5.70 -16.84
N ALA A 158 -0.65 4.43 -17.25
CA ALA A 158 0.47 3.51 -17.46
C ALA A 158 1.57 4.12 -18.34
N GLY A 159 2.77 4.32 -17.78
CA GLY A 159 3.91 4.94 -18.43
C GLY A 159 3.99 6.47 -18.29
N ASP A 160 3.03 7.11 -17.63
CA ASP A 160 3.03 8.56 -17.34
C ASP A 160 2.94 8.82 -15.84
N PRO A 161 4.07 8.79 -15.10
CA PRO A 161 4.08 8.98 -13.65
C PRO A 161 3.60 10.37 -13.21
N GLU A 162 3.82 11.41 -14.00
CA GLU A 162 3.35 12.76 -13.67
C GLU A 162 1.82 12.85 -13.74
N ALA A 163 1.23 12.29 -14.79
CA ALA A 163 -0.22 12.23 -14.94
C ALA A 163 -0.87 11.39 -13.83
N ALA A 164 -0.28 10.25 -13.47
CA ALA A 164 -0.77 9.38 -12.39
C ALA A 164 -0.77 10.09 -11.02
N ALA A 165 0.31 10.79 -10.68
CA ALA A 165 0.39 11.57 -9.44
C ALA A 165 -0.66 12.69 -9.38
N LYS A 166 -0.88 13.39 -10.50
CA LYS A 166 -1.92 14.43 -10.56
C LYS A 166 -3.33 13.85 -10.47
N LEU A 167 -3.55 12.69 -11.09
CA LEU A 167 -4.84 12.02 -11.12
C LEU A 167 -5.23 11.49 -9.73
N SER A 168 -4.28 11.04 -8.90
CA SER A 168 -4.54 10.53 -7.55
C SER A 168 -4.80 11.65 -6.53
N TYR A 169 -4.32 12.87 -6.77
CA TYR A 169 -4.39 13.97 -5.80
C TYR A 169 -5.80 14.26 -5.24
N PRO A 170 -6.89 14.33 -6.03
CA PRO A 170 -8.22 14.62 -5.50
C PRO A 170 -8.75 13.51 -4.57
N ASP A 171 -8.42 12.23 -4.84
CA ASP A 171 -8.77 11.13 -3.96
C ASP A 171 -8.00 11.20 -2.63
N ALA A 172 -6.70 11.41 -2.68
CA ALA A 172 -5.88 11.60 -1.49
C ALA A 172 -6.37 12.78 -0.64
N TYR A 173 -6.70 13.90 -1.27
CA TYR A 173 -7.12 15.12 -0.60
C TYR A 173 -8.44 14.96 0.17
N LEU A 174 -9.31 14.07 -0.25
CA LEU A 174 -10.56 13.77 0.42
C LEU A 174 -10.35 13.35 1.89
N THR A 175 -9.28 12.62 2.19
CA THR A 175 -9.07 11.94 3.47
C THR A 175 -7.76 12.31 4.16
N HIS A 176 -6.74 12.72 3.41
CA HIS A 176 -5.38 12.90 3.91
C HIS A 176 -4.89 14.33 3.68
N ARG A 177 -3.74 14.65 4.33
CA ARG A 177 -3.01 15.91 4.16
C ARG A 177 -1.50 15.60 4.15
N GLN A 178 -0.71 16.58 3.69
CA GLN A 178 0.76 16.54 3.74
C GLN A 178 1.35 15.22 3.19
N ASN A 179 2.16 14.48 3.98
CA ASN A 179 2.82 13.26 3.53
C ASN A 179 1.85 12.10 3.22
N GLY A 180 0.63 12.12 3.75
CA GLY A 180 -0.40 11.16 3.36
C GLY A 180 -0.81 11.35 1.89
N ILE A 181 -1.03 12.60 1.45
CA ILE A 181 -1.28 12.91 0.02
C ILE A 181 -0.08 12.53 -0.83
N TYR A 182 1.12 12.91 -0.39
CA TYR A 182 2.35 12.63 -1.16
C TYR A 182 2.62 11.13 -1.27
N GLY A 183 2.20 10.33 -0.28
CA GLY A 183 2.29 8.88 -0.34
C GLY A 183 1.46 8.27 -1.47
N GLU A 184 0.22 8.74 -1.64
CA GLU A 184 -0.63 8.29 -2.75
C GLU A 184 -0.07 8.74 -4.10
N MET A 185 0.33 10.00 -4.23
CA MET A 185 0.95 10.52 -5.45
C MET A 185 2.21 9.74 -5.83
N PHE A 186 3.05 9.42 -4.85
CA PHE A 186 4.26 8.63 -5.02
C PHE A 186 3.95 7.21 -5.50
N CYS A 187 3.00 6.51 -4.87
CA CYS A 187 2.62 5.15 -5.24
C CYS A 187 1.97 5.11 -6.63
N ALA A 188 1.03 6.01 -6.93
CA ALA A 188 0.41 6.10 -8.25
C ALA A 188 1.45 6.31 -9.36
N ALA A 189 2.40 7.22 -9.12
CA ALA A 189 3.47 7.50 -10.06
C ALA A 189 4.45 6.32 -10.21
N ALA A 190 4.80 5.64 -9.12
CA ALA A 190 5.68 4.47 -9.16
C ALA A 190 5.03 3.31 -9.94
N VAL A 191 3.74 3.04 -9.70
CA VAL A 191 2.98 2.04 -10.44
C VAL A 191 2.90 2.40 -11.92
N ALA A 192 2.62 3.66 -12.27
CA ALA A 192 2.63 4.10 -13.67
C ALA A 192 4.00 3.93 -14.33
N ALA A 193 5.08 4.30 -13.63
CA ALA A 193 6.44 4.17 -14.11
C ALA A 193 6.86 2.71 -14.31
N ALA A 194 6.36 1.77 -13.50
CA ALA A 194 6.69 0.35 -13.60
C ALA A 194 6.34 -0.26 -14.98
N PHE A 195 5.39 0.33 -15.70
CA PHE A 195 5.06 -0.12 -17.07
C PHE A 195 6.19 0.12 -18.09
N THR A 196 7.14 1.01 -17.79
CA THR A 196 8.23 1.39 -18.71
C THR A 196 9.62 1.30 -18.09
N ALA A 197 9.74 1.21 -16.77
CA ALA A 197 10.99 1.12 -16.05
C ALA A 197 11.71 -0.21 -16.30
N GLU A 198 13.05 -0.20 -16.19
CA GLU A 198 13.89 -1.39 -16.34
C GLU A 198 13.89 -2.26 -15.06
N THR A 199 13.76 -1.61 -13.90
CA THR A 199 13.71 -2.28 -12.59
C THR A 199 12.63 -1.68 -11.72
N PRO A 200 12.10 -2.42 -10.72
CA PRO A 200 11.17 -1.87 -9.72
C PRO A 200 11.73 -0.66 -8.97
N LEU A 201 13.03 -0.64 -8.66
CA LEU A 201 13.67 0.51 -8.02
C LEU A 201 13.70 1.75 -8.90
N ASP A 202 13.85 1.58 -10.23
CA ASP A 202 13.78 2.71 -11.16
C ASP A 202 12.35 3.28 -11.18
N ALA A 203 11.32 2.43 -11.16
CA ALA A 203 9.94 2.87 -11.09
C ALA A 203 9.68 3.71 -9.83
N VAL A 204 10.17 3.26 -8.68
CA VAL A 204 10.04 4.00 -7.40
C VAL A 204 10.82 5.31 -7.43
N ARG A 205 12.00 5.36 -8.06
CA ARG A 205 12.75 6.62 -8.26
C ARG A 205 12.00 7.62 -9.13
N GLU A 206 11.29 7.15 -10.17
CA GLU A 206 10.42 8.00 -10.98
C GLU A 206 9.22 8.51 -10.18
N GLY A 207 8.60 7.66 -9.36
CA GLY A 207 7.52 8.05 -8.45
C GLY A 207 7.95 9.14 -7.48
N MET A 208 9.13 9.00 -6.89
CA MET A 208 9.69 9.99 -5.96
C MET A 208 9.85 11.40 -6.61
N LYS A 209 10.09 11.49 -7.91
CA LYS A 209 10.21 12.78 -8.61
C LYS A 209 8.90 13.55 -8.70
N GLN A 210 7.75 12.89 -8.44
CA GLN A 210 6.42 13.47 -8.58
C GLN A 210 5.88 14.09 -7.29
N ILE A 211 6.65 14.06 -6.20
CA ILE A 211 6.29 14.67 -4.92
C ILE A 211 7.23 15.84 -4.58
N PRO A 212 6.81 16.79 -3.72
CA PRO A 212 7.64 17.94 -3.38
C PRO A 212 8.95 17.54 -2.70
N LYS A 213 10.07 18.05 -3.22
CA LYS A 213 11.43 17.75 -2.69
C LYS A 213 11.64 18.20 -1.23
N GLU A 214 10.90 19.21 -0.82
CA GLU A 214 10.94 19.76 0.54
C GLU A 214 10.11 18.93 1.53
N SER A 215 9.25 18.01 1.04
CA SER A 215 8.42 17.16 1.89
C SER A 215 9.28 16.22 2.74
N GLU A 216 8.76 15.83 3.89
CA GLU A 216 9.43 14.85 4.76
C GLU A 216 9.51 13.49 4.05
N LEU A 217 8.43 13.05 3.40
CA LEU A 217 8.43 11.80 2.64
C LEU A 217 9.56 11.76 1.58
N TYR A 218 9.78 12.84 0.84
CA TYR A 218 10.85 12.87 -0.16
C TYR A 218 12.23 12.68 0.48
N LYS A 219 12.51 13.38 1.57
CA LYS A 219 13.79 13.29 2.30
C LYS A 219 14.03 11.91 2.89
N GLU A 220 12.97 11.30 3.42
CA GLU A 220 13.06 9.97 3.99
C GLU A 220 13.20 8.88 2.92
N LEU A 221 12.64 9.07 1.74
CA LEU A 221 12.92 8.22 0.59
C LEU A 221 14.38 8.37 0.12
N GLU A 222 14.95 9.59 0.10
CA GLU A 222 16.38 9.79 -0.17
C GLU A 222 17.24 9.04 0.86
N TRP A 223 16.89 9.14 2.14
CA TRP A 223 17.55 8.36 3.19
C TRP A 223 17.45 6.86 2.93
N ALA A 224 16.25 6.35 2.60
CA ALA A 224 16.06 4.93 2.32
C ALA A 224 16.96 4.47 1.15
N PHE A 225 17.01 5.22 0.05
CA PHE A 225 17.92 4.93 -1.06
C PHE A 225 19.40 4.98 -0.66
N SER A 226 19.78 5.85 0.27
CA SER A 226 21.16 5.92 0.79
C SER A 226 21.58 4.71 1.62
N CYS A 227 20.62 3.89 2.03
CA CYS A 227 20.85 2.68 2.82
C CYS A 227 21.13 1.42 1.98
N GLU A 228 21.23 1.52 0.65
CA GLU A 228 21.34 0.37 -0.26
C GLU A 228 22.41 -0.65 0.17
N GLU A 229 23.63 -0.20 0.48
CA GLU A 229 24.71 -1.08 0.94
C GLU A 229 24.48 -1.67 2.36
N LYS A 230 23.58 -1.08 3.14
CA LYS A 230 23.27 -1.51 4.53
C LYS A 230 22.12 -2.50 4.57
N VAL A 231 21.24 -2.51 3.57
CA VAL A 231 20.05 -3.36 3.47
C VAL A 231 20.46 -4.74 2.94
N THR A 232 21.03 -5.57 3.79
CA THR A 232 21.59 -6.88 3.42
C THR A 232 20.59 -8.03 3.56
N ASN A 233 19.55 -7.86 4.36
CA ASN A 233 18.44 -8.81 4.57
C ASN A 233 17.28 -8.10 5.28
N TYR A 234 16.12 -8.77 5.38
CA TYR A 234 14.91 -8.21 5.98
C TYR A 234 15.07 -7.83 7.47
N ILE A 235 15.92 -8.53 8.23
CA ILE A 235 16.20 -8.21 9.64
C ILE A 235 16.91 -6.86 9.72
N ARG A 236 17.95 -6.68 8.89
CA ARG A 236 18.70 -5.41 8.88
C ARG A 236 17.86 -4.26 8.33
N ALA A 237 17.03 -4.52 7.32
CA ALA A 237 16.05 -3.57 6.80
C ALA A 237 15.13 -3.07 7.93
N ARG A 238 14.53 -3.98 8.69
CA ARG A 238 13.67 -3.62 9.82
C ARG A 238 14.42 -2.88 10.92
N GLN A 239 15.62 -3.28 11.28
CA GLN A 239 16.44 -2.59 12.27
C GLN A 239 16.72 -1.15 11.86
N LEU A 240 17.04 -0.90 10.58
CA LEU A 240 17.28 0.44 10.07
C LEU A 240 16.03 1.32 10.20
N LEU A 241 14.84 0.78 9.90
CA LEU A 241 13.57 1.49 10.07
C LEU A 241 13.30 1.80 11.56
N ASP A 242 13.48 0.84 12.45
CA ASP A 242 13.24 1.02 13.88
C ASP A 242 14.23 2.00 14.52
N GLU A 243 15.49 2.00 14.07
CA GLU A 243 16.54 2.94 14.49
C GLU A 243 16.25 4.37 14.01
N HIS A 244 15.75 4.52 12.78
CA HIS A 244 15.51 5.83 12.16
C HIS A 244 14.15 6.43 12.57
N PHE A 245 13.13 5.60 12.74
CA PHE A 245 11.76 5.97 13.09
C PHE A 245 11.31 5.42 14.46
N PRO A 246 12.03 5.68 15.58
CA PRO A 246 11.86 4.95 16.84
C PRO A 246 10.48 5.13 17.51
N ARG A 247 9.68 6.10 17.07
CA ARG A 247 8.36 6.41 17.63
C ARG A 247 7.25 6.57 16.58
N MET A 248 7.58 6.30 15.31
CA MET A 248 6.60 6.40 14.25
C MET A 248 5.63 5.22 14.33
N HIS A 249 4.35 5.50 14.13
CA HIS A 249 3.33 4.46 14.15
C HIS A 249 3.53 3.49 12.99
N PRO A 250 3.33 2.17 13.17
CA PRO A 250 3.53 1.19 12.10
C PRO A 250 2.67 1.42 10.84
N VAL A 251 1.55 2.13 10.97
CA VAL A 251 0.64 2.49 9.85
C VAL A 251 0.96 3.86 9.23
N HIS A 252 2.03 4.54 9.65
CA HIS A 252 2.39 5.83 9.07
C HIS A 252 2.91 5.70 7.64
N THR A 253 2.53 6.62 6.76
CA THR A 253 2.94 6.60 5.34
C THR A 253 4.46 6.53 5.17
N ILE A 254 5.22 7.35 5.88
CA ILE A 254 6.66 7.53 5.65
C ILE A 254 7.46 6.24 5.85
N ASN A 255 7.35 5.59 7.02
CA ASN A 255 8.12 4.37 7.31
C ASN A 255 7.71 3.21 6.40
N ASN A 256 6.44 3.14 6.01
CA ASN A 256 5.94 2.13 5.08
C ASN A 256 6.48 2.35 3.64
N MET A 257 6.55 3.58 3.16
CA MET A 257 7.17 3.86 1.85
C MET A 257 8.65 3.52 1.85
N CYS A 258 9.37 3.76 2.95
CA CYS A 258 10.77 3.33 3.11
C CYS A 258 10.89 1.79 3.15
N ALA A 259 9.93 1.08 3.76
CA ALA A 259 9.89 -0.38 3.77
C ALA A 259 9.72 -0.97 2.35
N ILE A 260 8.88 -0.33 1.50
CA ILE A 260 8.73 -0.69 0.07
C ILE A 260 10.09 -0.60 -0.65
N VAL A 261 10.81 0.51 -0.46
CA VAL A 261 12.16 0.69 -1.07
C VAL A 261 13.11 -0.43 -0.64
N PHE A 262 13.15 -0.75 0.66
CA PHE A 262 14.02 -1.81 1.18
C PHE A 262 13.64 -3.19 0.66
N ALA A 263 12.34 -3.49 0.57
CA ALA A 263 11.86 -4.76 0.03
C ALA A 263 12.28 -4.95 -1.44
N LEU A 264 12.16 -3.90 -2.24
CA LEU A 264 12.56 -3.91 -3.66
C LEU A 264 14.09 -4.00 -3.81
N MET A 265 14.89 -3.40 -2.93
CA MET A 265 16.34 -3.60 -2.88
C MET A 265 16.71 -5.07 -2.64
N LEU A 266 16.02 -5.72 -1.71
CA LEU A 266 16.27 -7.13 -1.35
C LEU A 266 15.79 -8.11 -2.42
N GLY A 267 14.69 -7.80 -3.10
CA GLY A 267 14.08 -8.68 -4.08
C GLY A 267 14.62 -8.50 -5.51
N GLY A 268 15.00 -7.27 -5.86
CA GLY A 268 15.46 -6.92 -7.19
C GLY A 268 14.38 -7.15 -8.26
N LYS A 269 14.58 -8.10 -9.17
CA LYS A 269 13.60 -8.49 -10.21
C LYS A 269 12.85 -9.78 -9.87
N ASP A 270 13.06 -10.35 -8.70
CA ASP A 270 12.39 -11.55 -8.25
C ASP A 270 11.13 -11.17 -7.46
N TYR A 271 9.98 -11.32 -8.09
CA TYR A 271 8.68 -10.96 -7.54
C TYR A 271 8.45 -11.60 -6.16
N THR A 272 8.66 -12.92 -6.02
CA THR A 272 8.44 -13.63 -4.77
C THR A 272 9.34 -13.10 -3.65
N LYS A 273 10.60 -12.77 -3.97
CA LYS A 273 11.49 -12.15 -2.98
C LYS A 273 11.06 -10.73 -2.62
N CYS A 274 10.58 -9.93 -3.58
CA CYS A 274 10.10 -8.59 -3.30
C CYS A 274 8.96 -8.61 -2.28
N ILE A 275 7.86 -9.33 -2.56
CA ILE A 275 6.71 -9.39 -1.65
C ILE A 275 7.03 -10.14 -0.36
N GLY A 276 7.80 -11.25 -0.40
CA GLY A 276 8.18 -12.01 0.78
C GLY A 276 9.05 -11.21 1.75
N ASN A 277 10.06 -10.47 1.25
CA ASN A 277 10.85 -9.57 2.10
C ASN A 277 10.02 -8.41 2.62
N CYS A 278 9.08 -7.86 1.83
CA CYS A 278 8.20 -6.78 2.25
C CYS A 278 7.35 -7.22 3.45
N VAL A 279 6.68 -8.34 3.34
CA VAL A 279 5.89 -8.92 4.44
C VAL A 279 6.78 -9.22 5.65
N ALA A 280 7.98 -9.77 5.44
CA ALA A 280 8.92 -10.10 6.52
C ALA A 280 9.48 -8.88 7.27
N ILE A 281 9.62 -7.73 6.61
CA ILE A 281 9.99 -6.45 7.24
C ILE A 281 8.90 -6.03 8.24
N GLY A 282 7.64 -6.34 7.96
CA GLY A 282 6.51 -6.01 8.83
C GLY A 282 6.02 -4.57 8.63
N LEU A 283 5.54 -3.91 9.68
CA LEU A 283 4.74 -2.69 9.65
C LEU A 283 3.33 -2.99 9.11
N ASP A 284 2.82 -2.19 8.19
CA ASP A 284 1.55 -2.40 7.50
C ASP A 284 1.81 -3.25 6.24
N ASN A 285 1.99 -4.53 6.44
CA ASN A 285 2.68 -5.39 5.49
C ASN A 285 1.78 -6.01 4.40
N ASP A 286 0.47 -5.98 4.55
CA ASP A 286 -0.49 -6.25 3.48
C ASP A 286 -0.57 -5.07 2.51
N CYS A 287 -0.64 -3.85 3.05
CA CYS A 287 -0.62 -2.60 2.29
C CYS A 287 0.67 -2.46 1.47
N THR A 288 1.82 -2.61 2.14
CA THR A 288 3.13 -2.50 1.46
C THR A 288 3.39 -3.68 0.52
N GLY A 289 2.95 -4.90 0.90
CA GLY A 289 3.00 -6.08 0.05
C GLY A 289 2.18 -5.91 -1.21
N ALA A 290 0.97 -5.33 -1.11
CA ALA A 290 0.13 -4.99 -2.25
C ALA A 290 0.83 -4.02 -3.21
N THR A 291 1.37 -2.91 -2.69
CA THR A 291 2.08 -1.91 -3.51
C THR A 291 3.34 -2.48 -4.17
N VAL A 292 4.17 -3.24 -3.43
CA VAL A 292 5.34 -3.93 -3.98
C VAL A 292 4.95 -4.93 -5.07
N GLY A 293 3.84 -5.64 -4.86
CA GLY A 293 3.33 -6.61 -5.82
C GLY A 293 2.79 -5.97 -7.10
N SER A 294 2.36 -4.72 -7.04
CA SER A 294 1.84 -3.94 -8.18
C SER A 294 2.97 -3.35 -9.04
N ILE A 295 4.10 -2.98 -8.42
CA ILE A 295 5.31 -2.45 -9.07
C ILE A 295 6.14 -3.58 -9.68
#